data_a47534bbba882dc1eefa38efbc08f4f2
#
_entry.id   a47534bbba882dc1eefa38efbc08f4f2
#
_cell.length_a   1.000
_cell.length_b   1.000
_cell.length_c   1.000
_cell.angle_alpha   90.00
_cell.angle_beta   90.00
_cell.angle_gamma   90.00
#
_symmetry.space_group_name_H-M   'P 1'
#
loop_
_entity.id
_entity.type
_entity.pdbx_description
1 polymer ?
#
loop_
_entity_poly.entity_id
_entity_poly.type
_entity_poly.pdbx_seq_one_letter_code
_entity_poly.pdbx_strand_id
1 'polypeptide(L)'
;MKYESSFKSEADGLEISVMALIPDKKPYRAVVQLVHGMSEHKERYIPFMQYLAKLGYVVVIHDHRGHGKSVKHQDDLGFTYGGGAQAMLQDIRTVNRKIHAYYPELPLILMGHSMGSLAVRAFVAEHDSCVDMLIVCGSPSYNTAMPLGVAIAKTEKAVFGPRHRSKLIETMSFGAGAMKFRKDKRCTAWICSDPDVAKEYEESELCGFTFTDDAYPVSYT
;
A
#
# COMPACT_ATOMS: atom_id res chain seq x y z
N MET A 1 -20.96 3.78 8.82
CA MET A 1 -21.10 2.30 8.61
C MET A 1 -19.84 1.76 7.97
N LYS A 2 -19.35 0.55 8.41
CA LYS A 2 -18.18 -0.16 7.83
C LYS A 2 -18.68 -1.23 6.87
N TYR A 3 -18.08 -1.30 5.67
CA TYR A 3 -18.34 -2.32 4.67
C TYR A 3 -17.02 -3.01 4.29
N GLU A 4 -17.06 -4.32 4.13
CA GLU A 4 -15.95 -5.11 3.60
C GLU A 4 -16.44 -5.85 2.36
N SER A 5 -15.60 -5.90 1.33
CA SER A 5 -15.86 -6.58 0.06
C SER A 5 -14.55 -6.98 -0.59
N SER A 6 -14.64 -7.63 -1.73
CA SER A 6 -13.49 -7.93 -2.57
C SER A 6 -13.85 -7.81 -4.06
N PHE A 7 -12.84 -7.83 -4.91
CA PHE A 7 -12.99 -7.99 -6.34
C PHE A 7 -11.82 -8.82 -6.92
N LYS A 8 -12.06 -9.47 -8.04
CA LYS A 8 -10.99 -10.15 -8.78
C LYS A 8 -10.22 -9.14 -9.60
N SER A 9 -8.89 -9.09 -9.41
CA SER A 9 -7.99 -8.25 -10.21
C SER A 9 -8.14 -8.57 -11.69
N GLU A 10 -8.24 -7.55 -12.52
CA GLU A 10 -8.29 -7.69 -13.98
C GLU A 10 -6.95 -8.17 -14.55
N ALA A 11 -5.84 -8.04 -13.79
CA ALA A 11 -4.52 -8.45 -14.21
C ALA A 11 -4.35 -9.98 -14.21
N ASP A 12 -4.87 -10.67 -13.18
CA ASP A 12 -4.55 -12.08 -12.95
C ASP A 12 -5.63 -12.85 -12.15
N GLY A 13 -6.75 -12.22 -11.85
CA GLY A 13 -7.85 -12.81 -11.09
C GLY A 13 -7.60 -12.96 -9.59
N LEU A 14 -6.49 -12.39 -9.06
CA LEU A 14 -6.24 -12.35 -7.62
C LEU A 14 -7.38 -11.63 -6.91
N GLU A 15 -7.84 -12.17 -5.79
CA GLU A 15 -8.87 -11.52 -4.99
C GLU A 15 -8.28 -10.36 -4.19
N ILE A 16 -8.75 -9.15 -4.46
CA ILE A 16 -8.31 -7.91 -3.82
C ILE A 16 -9.34 -7.49 -2.79
N SER A 17 -8.94 -7.44 -1.54
CA SER A 17 -9.78 -7.10 -0.40
C SER A 17 -9.94 -5.59 -0.25
N VAL A 18 -11.17 -5.13 -0.07
CA VAL A 18 -11.54 -3.71 0.02
C VAL A 18 -12.32 -3.46 1.30
N MET A 19 -12.13 -2.30 1.89
CA MET A 19 -12.91 -1.80 3.01
C MET A 19 -13.37 -0.37 2.73
N ALA A 20 -14.61 -0.05 3.09
CA ALA A 20 -15.15 1.30 3.03
C ALA A 20 -15.76 1.68 4.38
N LEU A 21 -15.55 2.94 4.78
CA LEU A 21 -16.30 3.59 5.84
C LEU A 21 -17.16 4.71 5.23
N ILE A 22 -18.46 4.58 5.42
CA ILE A 22 -19.45 5.54 4.91
C ILE A 22 -20.02 6.30 6.10
N PRO A 23 -20.07 7.67 6.05
CA PRO A 23 -20.72 8.48 7.08
C PRO A 23 -22.18 8.09 7.25
N ASP A 24 -22.69 8.23 8.48
CA ASP A 24 -24.09 7.91 8.78
C ASP A 24 -25.08 8.93 8.21
N LYS A 25 -24.61 10.15 7.93
CA LYS A 25 -25.46 11.26 7.46
C LYS A 25 -24.97 11.81 6.13
N LYS A 26 -25.91 12.10 5.24
CA LYS A 26 -25.71 12.88 4.01
C LYS A 26 -25.94 14.38 4.28
N PRO A 27 -25.47 15.31 3.42
CA PRO A 27 -24.69 15.05 2.22
C PRO A 27 -23.24 14.67 2.55
N TYR A 28 -22.62 13.84 1.71
CA TYR A 28 -21.18 13.54 1.80
C TYR A 28 -20.39 14.66 1.11
N ARG A 29 -19.15 14.91 1.59
CA ARG A 29 -18.29 15.98 1.06
C ARG A 29 -17.50 15.57 -0.16
N ALA A 30 -16.88 14.38 -0.08
CA ALA A 30 -16.05 13.78 -1.13
C ALA A 30 -15.81 12.31 -0.80
N VAL A 31 -15.22 11.58 -1.73
CA VAL A 31 -14.67 10.24 -1.47
C VAL A 31 -13.16 10.33 -1.33
N VAL A 32 -12.60 9.67 -0.31
CA VAL A 32 -11.15 9.52 -0.13
C VAL A 32 -10.77 8.07 -0.44
N GLN A 33 -10.02 7.87 -1.50
CA GLN A 33 -9.39 6.59 -1.82
C GLN A 33 -8.00 6.58 -1.18
N LEU A 34 -7.79 5.67 -0.22
CA LEU A 34 -6.51 5.48 0.46
C LEU A 34 -5.71 4.35 -0.19
N VAL A 35 -4.41 4.54 -0.28
CA VAL A 35 -3.43 3.59 -0.82
C VAL A 35 -2.29 3.45 0.18
N HIS A 36 -2.21 2.30 0.86
CA HIS A 36 -1.31 2.07 1.99
C HIS A 36 0.15 1.82 1.57
N GLY A 37 1.04 1.77 2.55
CA GLY A 37 2.46 1.57 2.35
C GLY A 37 2.89 0.11 2.22
N MET A 38 4.21 -0.10 2.19
CA MET A 38 4.85 -1.41 2.14
C MET A 38 4.73 -2.14 3.48
N SER A 39 4.52 -3.46 3.43
CA SER A 39 4.52 -4.35 4.60
C SER A 39 3.56 -3.92 5.71
N GLU A 40 2.40 -3.44 5.32
CA GLU A 40 1.28 -3.08 6.19
C GLU A 40 -0.06 -3.50 5.54
N HIS A 41 -1.19 -3.19 6.14
CA HIS A 41 -2.50 -3.58 5.64
C HIS A 41 -3.58 -2.53 5.93
N LYS A 42 -4.73 -2.63 5.24
CA LYS A 42 -5.82 -1.64 5.29
C LYS A 42 -6.42 -1.40 6.67
N GLU A 43 -6.47 -2.42 7.53
CA GLU A 43 -7.08 -2.28 8.87
C GLU A 43 -6.34 -1.29 9.77
N ARG A 44 -5.04 -1.05 9.52
CA ARG A 44 -4.27 -0.02 10.26
C ARG A 44 -4.79 1.39 10.05
N TYR A 45 -5.52 1.62 8.96
CA TYR A 45 -6.10 2.92 8.63
C TYR A 45 -7.49 3.15 9.25
N ILE A 46 -8.08 2.17 9.94
CA ILE A 46 -9.43 2.30 10.53
C ILE A 46 -9.58 3.56 11.40
N PRO A 47 -8.65 3.91 12.32
CA PRO A 47 -8.78 5.13 13.13
C PRO A 47 -8.84 6.40 12.27
N PHE A 48 -7.99 6.49 11.24
CA PHE A 48 -7.96 7.62 10.32
C PHE A 48 -9.23 7.66 9.44
N MET A 49 -9.67 6.52 8.94
CA MET A 49 -10.92 6.40 8.18
C MET A 49 -12.14 6.83 9.01
N GLN A 50 -12.18 6.43 10.28
CA GLN A 50 -13.25 6.84 11.21
C GLN A 50 -13.24 8.35 11.46
N TYR A 51 -12.06 8.94 11.59
CA TYR A 51 -11.92 10.39 11.72
C TYR A 51 -12.46 11.12 10.49
N LEU A 52 -12.07 10.70 9.29
CA LEU A 52 -12.58 11.28 8.04
C LEU A 52 -14.08 11.07 7.86
N ALA A 53 -14.60 9.89 8.21
CA ALA A 53 -16.03 9.60 8.12
C ALA A 53 -16.86 10.49 9.05
N LYS A 54 -16.37 10.80 10.26
CA LYS A 54 -17.01 11.79 11.17
C LYS A 54 -17.04 13.19 10.56
N LEU A 55 -16.11 13.53 9.70
CA LEU A 55 -16.07 14.79 8.96
C LEU A 55 -16.92 14.81 7.68
N GLY A 56 -17.61 13.70 7.37
CA GLY A 56 -18.50 13.58 6.21
C GLY A 56 -17.85 13.07 4.92
N TYR A 57 -16.66 12.49 4.99
CA TYR A 57 -16.01 11.86 3.84
C TYR A 57 -16.34 10.37 3.78
N VAL A 58 -16.69 9.87 2.60
CA VAL A 58 -16.67 8.44 2.31
C VAL A 58 -15.21 8.02 2.14
N VAL A 59 -14.78 6.96 2.81
CA VAL A 59 -13.38 6.53 2.76
C VAL A 59 -13.29 5.09 2.30
N VAL A 60 -12.47 4.84 1.27
CA VAL A 60 -12.28 3.52 0.67
C VAL A 60 -10.79 3.20 0.68
N ILE A 61 -10.45 1.98 1.09
CA ILE A 61 -9.10 1.45 1.07
C ILE A 61 -9.12 -0.01 0.61
N HIS A 62 -8.09 -0.46 -0.08
CA HIS A 62 -7.89 -1.88 -0.41
C HIS A 62 -6.53 -2.36 0.12
N ASP A 63 -6.40 -3.66 0.38
CA ASP A 63 -5.08 -4.26 0.53
C ASP A 63 -4.43 -4.40 -0.84
N HIS A 64 -3.21 -3.94 -0.98
CA HIS A 64 -2.41 -4.24 -2.16
C HIS A 64 -2.24 -5.75 -2.35
N ARG A 65 -2.01 -6.19 -3.58
CA ARG A 65 -1.58 -7.56 -3.85
C ARG A 65 -0.36 -7.94 -3.01
N GLY A 66 -0.37 -9.14 -2.45
CA GLY A 66 0.68 -9.57 -1.51
C GLY A 66 0.62 -8.91 -0.13
N HIS A 67 -0.49 -8.27 0.24
CA HIS A 67 -0.68 -7.62 1.54
C HIS A 67 -2.03 -7.98 2.15
N GLY A 68 -2.09 -7.96 3.47
CA GLY A 68 -3.32 -8.15 4.22
C GLY A 68 -4.11 -9.38 3.77
N LYS A 69 -5.36 -9.15 3.35
CA LYS A 69 -6.25 -10.20 2.84
C LYS A 69 -6.18 -10.40 1.30
N SER A 70 -5.33 -9.64 0.59
CA SER A 70 -5.11 -9.76 -0.85
C SER A 70 -3.96 -10.73 -1.18
N VAL A 71 -4.02 -11.91 -0.58
CA VAL A 71 -3.10 -13.04 -0.76
C VAL A 71 -3.88 -14.33 -0.95
N LYS A 72 -3.30 -15.32 -1.65
CA LYS A 72 -3.89 -16.67 -1.76
C LYS A 72 -3.61 -17.50 -0.50
N HIS A 73 -2.43 -17.32 0.09
CA HIS A 73 -1.98 -17.97 1.32
C HIS A 73 -1.22 -16.96 2.17
N GLN A 74 -1.17 -17.15 3.49
CA GLN A 74 -0.47 -16.23 4.39
C GLN A 74 1.04 -16.15 4.09
N ASP A 75 1.65 -17.23 3.64
CA ASP A 75 3.05 -17.27 3.21
C ASP A 75 3.35 -16.41 1.96
N ASP A 76 2.30 -15.95 1.28
CA ASP A 76 2.41 -15.09 0.10
C ASP A 76 2.51 -13.58 0.45
N LEU A 77 2.50 -13.22 1.74
CA LEU A 77 2.74 -11.82 2.13
C LEU A 77 4.07 -11.33 1.53
N GLY A 78 4.03 -10.20 0.83
CA GLY A 78 5.17 -9.64 0.11
C GLY A 78 5.43 -10.24 -1.28
N PHE A 79 4.55 -11.12 -1.79
CA PHE A 79 4.64 -11.69 -3.15
C PHE A 79 3.59 -11.07 -4.07
N THR A 80 4.00 -10.52 -5.21
CA THR A 80 3.12 -9.77 -6.14
C THR A 80 2.55 -10.61 -7.27
N TYR A 81 2.75 -11.92 -7.26
CA TYR A 81 2.23 -12.88 -8.26
C TYR A 81 2.68 -12.59 -9.70
N GLY A 82 3.86 -12.02 -9.87
CA GLY A 82 4.40 -11.67 -11.18
C GLY A 82 3.79 -10.42 -11.84
N GLY A 83 2.73 -9.86 -11.24
CA GLY A 83 2.01 -8.72 -11.83
C GLY A 83 2.73 -7.38 -11.70
N GLY A 84 3.67 -7.29 -10.76
CA GLY A 84 4.50 -6.11 -10.56
C GLY A 84 3.70 -4.83 -10.29
N ALA A 85 4.34 -3.68 -10.59
CA ALA A 85 3.74 -2.35 -10.43
C ALA A 85 2.49 -2.17 -11.29
N GLN A 86 2.52 -2.68 -12.51
CA GLN A 86 1.41 -2.52 -13.45
C GLN A 86 0.10 -3.11 -12.93
N ALA A 87 0.16 -4.32 -12.37
CA ALA A 87 -1.02 -4.94 -11.77
C ALA A 87 -1.49 -4.20 -10.52
N MET A 88 -0.57 -3.65 -9.71
CA MET A 88 -0.93 -2.80 -8.57
C MET A 88 -1.67 -1.53 -9.02
N LEU A 89 -1.19 -0.85 -10.07
CA LEU A 89 -1.84 0.34 -10.63
C LEU A 89 -3.23 0.00 -11.19
N GLN A 90 -3.37 -1.17 -11.83
CA GLN A 90 -4.66 -1.66 -12.33
C GLN A 90 -5.64 -1.95 -11.19
N ASP A 91 -5.18 -2.49 -10.06
CA ASP A 91 -6.01 -2.71 -8.88
C ASP A 91 -6.47 -1.36 -8.29
N ILE A 92 -5.59 -0.35 -8.19
CA ILE A 92 -5.94 1.03 -7.79
C ILE A 92 -7.01 1.60 -8.73
N ARG A 93 -6.83 1.43 -10.05
CA ARG A 93 -7.77 1.89 -11.08
C ARG A 93 -9.14 1.22 -10.93
N THR A 94 -9.16 -0.07 -10.63
CA THR A 94 -10.42 -0.80 -10.45
C THR A 94 -11.20 -0.25 -9.25
N VAL A 95 -10.54 0.04 -8.13
CA VAL A 95 -11.17 0.69 -6.97
C VAL A 95 -11.66 2.10 -7.36
N ASN A 96 -10.84 2.89 -8.05
CA ASN A 96 -11.19 4.23 -8.53
C ASN A 96 -12.45 4.22 -9.40
N ARG A 97 -12.53 3.35 -10.41
CA ARG A 97 -13.71 3.19 -11.26
C ARG A 97 -14.97 2.80 -10.48
N LYS A 98 -14.84 1.90 -9.49
CA LYS A 98 -15.96 1.53 -8.61
C LYS A 98 -16.43 2.71 -7.79
N ILE A 99 -15.54 3.53 -7.26
CA ILE A 99 -15.89 4.75 -6.52
C ILE A 99 -16.70 5.70 -7.41
N HIS A 100 -16.25 5.99 -8.62
CA HIS A 100 -16.99 6.84 -9.55
C HIS A 100 -18.36 6.27 -9.94
N ALA A 101 -18.47 4.94 -10.04
CA ALA A 101 -19.75 4.29 -10.32
C ALA A 101 -20.76 4.43 -9.17
N TYR A 102 -20.30 4.39 -7.91
CA TYR A 102 -21.16 4.53 -6.72
C TYR A 102 -21.41 5.98 -6.33
N TYR A 103 -20.48 6.90 -6.63
CA TYR A 103 -20.51 8.31 -6.21
C TYR A 103 -20.12 9.23 -7.37
N PRO A 104 -20.89 9.25 -8.49
CA PRO A 104 -20.51 9.97 -9.70
C PRO A 104 -20.41 11.48 -9.52
N GLU A 105 -21.15 12.05 -8.54
CA GLU A 105 -21.23 13.49 -8.29
C GLU A 105 -20.25 13.97 -7.20
N LEU A 106 -19.53 13.06 -6.54
CA LEU A 106 -18.63 13.44 -5.46
C LEU A 106 -17.19 13.59 -5.97
N PRO A 107 -16.49 14.65 -5.52
CA PRO A 107 -15.06 14.76 -5.77
C PRO A 107 -14.30 13.55 -5.21
N LEU A 108 -13.27 13.09 -5.93
CA LEU A 108 -12.41 12.01 -5.52
C LEU A 108 -11.02 12.52 -5.11
N ILE A 109 -10.69 12.26 -3.86
CA ILE A 109 -9.36 12.53 -3.29
C ILE A 109 -8.59 11.22 -3.26
N LEU A 110 -7.46 11.15 -3.98
CA LEU A 110 -6.57 10.00 -3.96
C LEU A 110 -5.40 10.27 -3.00
N MET A 111 -5.25 9.44 -1.96
CA MET A 111 -4.19 9.61 -0.97
C MET A 111 -3.33 8.36 -0.89
N GLY A 112 -2.00 8.54 -1.04
CA GLY A 112 -1.02 7.46 -0.89
C GLY A 112 -0.02 7.74 0.23
N HIS A 113 0.31 6.69 0.99
CA HIS A 113 1.32 6.73 2.04
C HIS A 113 2.53 5.87 1.68
N SER A 114 3.74 6.38 1.88
CA SER A 114 5.00 5.64 1.67
C SER A 114 5.07 5.00 0.27
N MET A 115 5.18 3.69 0.13
CA MET A 115 5.09 2.98 -1.16
C MET A 115 3.81 3.34 -1.92
N GLY A 116 2.67 3.43 -1.23
CA GLY A 116 1.41 3.86 -1.83
C GLY A 116 1.47 5.28 -2.40
N SER A 117 2.32 6.15 -1.85
CA SER A 117 2.53 7.49 -2.40
C SER A 117 3.24 7.49 -3.75
N LEU A 118 4.13 6.52 -3.98
CA LEU A 118 4.74 6.30 -5.30
C LEU A 118 3.69 5.77 -6.29
N ALA A 119 2.89 4.79 -5.85
CA ALA A 119 1.84 4.21 -6.67
C ALA A 119 0.78 5.24 -7.11
N VAL A 120 0.31 6.12 -6.22
CA VAL A 120 -0.69 7.14 -6.59
C VAL A 120 -0.10 8.22 -7.50
N ARG A 121 1.18 8.54 -7.38
CA ARG A 121 1.86 9.45 -8.31
C ARG A 121 1.98 8.84 -9.71
N ALA A 122 2.37 7.57 -9.80
CA ALA A 122 2.42 6.83 -11.07
C ALA A 122 1.02 6.71 -11.68
N PHE A 123 0.00 6.43 -10.85
CA PHE A 123 -1.39 6.36 -11.30
C PHE A 123 -1.87 7.68 -11.92
N VAL A 124 -1.65 8.81 -11.25
CA VAL A 124 -2.11 10.13 -11.73
C VAL A 124 -1.34 10.56 -12.98
N ALA A 125 -0.09 10.13 -13.16
CA ALA A 125 0.66 10.43 -14.39
C ALA A 125 -0.03 9.88 -15.67
N GLU A 126 -0.83 8.82 -15.53
CA GLU A 126 -1.57 8.20 -16.65
C GLU A 126 -3.09 8.47 -16.60
N HIS A 127 -3.62 8.86 -15.43
CA HIS A 127 -5.06 8.91 -15.13
C HIS A 127 -5.44 10.14 -14.30
N ASP A 128 -4.91 11.31 -14.62
CA ASP A 128 -5.13 12.57 -13.88
C ASP A 128 -6.63 12.98 -13.86
N SER A 129 -7.34 12.79 -14.95
CA SER A 129 -8.77 13.13 -15.07
C SER A 129 -9.70 12.32 -14.16
N CYS A 130 -9.18 11.26 -13.52
CA CYS A 130 -9.94 10.41 -12.59
C CYS A 130 -9.79 10.83 -11.12
N VAL A 131 -9.10 11.96 -10.83
CA VAL A 131 -8.76 12.39 -9.48
C VAL A 131 -8.87 13.92 -9.37
N ASP A 132 -9.68 14.42 -8.44
CA ASP A 132 -9.83 15.85 -8.23
C ASP A 132 -8.73 16.41 -7.30
N MET A 133 -8.20 15.59 -6.39
CA MET A 133 -7.13 15.98 -5.47
C MET A 133 -6.20 14.81 -5.19
N LEU A 134 -4.88 15.05 -5.23
CA LEU A 134 -3.85 14.09 -4.87
C LEU A 134 -3.18 14.48 -3.55
N ILE A 135 -3.13 13.54 -2.60
CA ILE A 135 -2.39 13.68 -1.35
C ILE A 135 -1.25 12.65 -1.32
N VAL A 136 -0.02 13.15 -1.18
CA VAL A 136 1.20 12.35 -1.14
C VAL A 136 1.80 12.46 0.26
N CYS A 137 1.78 11.36 1.02
CA CYS A 137 2.22 11.34 2.41
C CYS A 137 3.43 10.42 2.59
N GLY A 138 4.49 10.91 3.27
CA GLY A 138 5.68 10.11 3.57
C GLY A 138 6.36 9.54 2.32
N SER A 139 6.32 10.26 1.20
CA SER A 139 6.87 9.80 -0.07
C SER A 139 8.39 9.64 0.02
N PRO A 140 8.92 8.45 -0.33
CA PRO A 140 10.37 8.27 -0.41
C PRO A 140 11.00 9.23 -1.41
N SER A 141 12.17 9.78 -1.07
CA SER A 141 12.98 10.55 -2.00
C SER A 141 13.65 9.62 -3.03
N TYR A 142 14.05 10.22 -4.15
CA TYR A 142 14.86 9.49 -5.13
C TYR A 142 16.14 8.95 -4.50
N ASN A 143 16.38 7.66 -4.69
CA ASN A 143 17.58 6.98 -4.23
C ASN A 143 18.43 6.54 -5.44
N THR A 144 19.63 7.07 -5.57
CA THR A 144 20.57 6.75 -6.66
C THR A 144 21.00 5.28 -6.68
N ALA A 145 20.89 4.56 -5.55
CA ALA A 145 21.17 3.13 -5.46
C ALA A 145 19.99 2.24 -5.96
N MET A 146 18.84 2.84 -6.24
CA MET A 146 17.62 2.12 -6.66
C MET A 146 17.83 1.24 -7.90
N PRO A 147 18.48 1.69 -9.00
CA PRO A 147 18.73 0.84 -10.16
C PRO A 147 19.57 -0.40 -9.83
N LEU A 148 20.53 -0.27 -8.90
CA LEU A 148 21.32 -1.39 -8.41
C LEU A 148 20.45 -2.39 -7.63
N GLY A 149 19.59 -1.90 -6.73
CA GLY A 149 18.64 -2.74 -5.99
C GLY A 149 17.72 -3.53 -6.91
N VAL A 150 17.19 -2.89 -7.96
CA VAL A 150 16.35 -3.56 -8.97
C VAL A 150 17.16 -4.62 -9.76
N ALA A 151 18.42 -4.33 -10.12
CA ALA A 151 19.26 -5.30 -10.82
C ALA A 151 19.56 -6.53 -9.94
N ILE A 152 19.85 -6.31 -8.66
CA ILE A 152 20.04 -7.39 -7.67
C ILE A 152 18.76 -8.24 -7.57
N ALA A 153 17.60 -7.62 -7.37
CA ALA A 153 16.32 -8.32 -7.25
C ALA A 153 16.02 -9.18 -8.49
N LYS A 154 16.26 -8.65 -9.69
CA LYS A 154 16.10 -9.40 -10.94
C LYS A 154 17.05 -10.58 -11.04
N THR A 155 18.30 -10.42 -10.62
CA THR A 155 19.31 -11.48 -10.64
C THR A 155 18.97 -12.57 -9.62
N GLU A 156 18.67 -12.20 -8.38
CA GLU A 156 18.30 -13.15 -7.33
C GLU A 156 17.00 -13.90 -7.70
N LYS A 157 16.01 -13.19 -8.23
CA LYS A 157 14.78 -13.81 -8.76
C LYS A 157 15.08 -14.85 -9.84
N ALA A 158 16.02 -14.59 -10.74
CA ALA A 158 16.40 -15.54 -11.81
C ALA A 158 17.13 -16.77 -11.26
N VAL A 159 17.92 -16.62 -10.20
CA VAL A 159 18.73 -17.71 -9.60
C VAL A 159 17.92 -18.50 -8.56
N PHE A 160 17.21 -17.82 -7.67
CA PHE A 160 16.57 -18.43 -6.50
C PHE A 160 15.03 -18.52 -6.64
N GLY A 161 14.48 -17.95 -7.70
CA GLY A 161 13.04 -17.93 -7.97
C GLY A 161 12.31 -16.70 -7.40
N PRO A 162 11.06 -16.47 -7.84
CA PRO A 162 10.33 -15.23 -7.57
C PRO A 162 9.92 -15.07 -6.09
N ARG A 163 9.92 -16.14 -5.31
CA ARG A 163 9.55 -16.13 -3.88
C ARG A 163 10.73 -15.94 -2.94
N HIS A 164 11.95 -15.87 -3.47
CA HIS A 164 13.12 -15.58 -2.66
C HIS A 164 13.00 -14.21 -1.99
N ARG A 165 13.51 -14.10 -0.75
CA ARG A 165 13.48 -12.89 0.07
C ARG A 165 14.90 -12.45 0.36
N SER A 166 15.34 -11.39 -0.31
CA SER A 166 16.70 -10.88 -0.21
C SER A 166 16.91 -10.07 1.06
N LYS A 167 17.72 -10.59 1.99
CA LYS A 167 18.18 -9.83 3.16
C LYS A 167 19.06 -8.64 2.78
N LEU A 168 19.77 -8.75 1.66
CA LEU A 168 20.61 -7.66 1.14
C LEU A 168 19.75 -6.48 0.73
N ILE A 169 18.72 -6.71 -0.09
CA ILE A 169 17.83 -5.65 -0.56
C ILE A 169 17.04 -5.05 0.61
N GLU A 170 16.57 -5.88 1.54
CA GLU A 170 15.90 -5.42 2.75
C GLU A 170 16.79 -4.46 3.56
N THR A 171 18.06 -4.84 3.77
CA THR A 171 19.04 -4.00 4.47
C THR A 171 19.32 -2.69 3.72
N MET A 172 19.44 -2.74 2.38
CA MET A 172 19.62 -1.55 1.56
C MET A 172 18.39 -0.62 1.61
N SER A 173 17.18 -1.19 1.69
CA SER A 173 15.93 -0.43 1.69
C SER A 173 15.65 0.25 3.04
N PHE A 174 15.90 -0.45 4.15
CA PHE A 174 15.49 -0.01 5.49
C PHE A 174 16.64 0.23 6.46
N GLY A 175 17.85 -0.27 6.16
CA GLY A 175 18.99 -0.25 7.07
C GLY A 175 19.39 1.15 7.53
N ALA A 176 19.29 2.16 6.66
CA ALA A 176 19.58 3.54 7.03
C ALA A 176 18.58 4.10 8.05
N GLY A 177 17.29 3.79 7.90
CA GLY A 177 16.25 4.13 8.87
C GLY A 177 16.48 3.44 10.21
N ALA A 178 16.67 2.12 10.19
CA ALA A 178 16.96 1.33 11.38
C ALA A 178 18.22 1.82 12.11
N MET A 179 19.30 2.16 11.40
CA MET A 179 20.52 2.69 12.01
C MET A 179 20.33 4.04 12.69
N LYS A 180 19.48 4.90 12.14
CA LYS A 180 19.19 6.22 12.75
C LYS A 180 18.55 6.09 14.13
N PHE A 181 17.73 5.04 14.31
CA PHE A 181 17.01 4.75 15.55
C PHE A 181 17.64 3.61 16.38
N ARG A 182 18.89 3.20 16.10
CA ARG A 182 19.58 2.07 16.75
C ARG A 182 19.69 2.17 18.28
N LYS A 183 19.52 3.36 18.85
CA LYS A 183 19.51 3.57 20.33
C LYS A 183 18.16 3.21 20.93
N ASP A 184 17.11 3.15 20.16
CA ASP A 184 15.81 2.62 20.57
C ASP A 184 15.87 1.09 20.52
N LYS A 185 15.35 0.43 21.55
CA LYS A 185 15.34 -1.03 21.61
C LYS A 185 14.30 -1.67 20.69
N ARG A 186 13.38 -0.86 20.15
CA ARG A 186 12.34 -1.31 19.22
C ARG A 186 12.89 -1.30 17.80
N CYS A 187 12.73 -2.42 17.08
CA CYS A 187 13.18 -2.52 15.68
C CYS A 187 12.34 -1.64 14.75
N THR A 188 11.14 -1.22 15.16
CA THR A 188 10.19 -0.42 14.40
C THR A 188 10.10 1.05 14.86
N ALA A 189 10.98 1.51 15.76
CA ALA A 189 10.99 2.89 16.26
C ALA A 189 11.08 3.96 15.15
N TRP A 190 11.54 3.59 13.96
CA TRP A 190 11.61 4.47 12.80
C TRP A 190 10.27 4.62 12.06
N ILE A 191 9.29 3.72 12.32
CA ILE A 191 7.97 3.72 11.66
C ILE A 191 7.04 4.72 12.33
N CYS A 192 7.00 4.72 13.68
CA CYS A 192 6.10 5.57 14.45
C CYS A 192 6.75 6.02 15.77
N SER A 193 6.53 7.28 16.15
CA SER A 193 6.97 7.81 17.44
C SER A 193 6.09 7.31 18.61
N ASP A 194 4.85 6.93 18.34
CA ASP A 194 3.96 6.34 19.33
C ASP A 194 4.37 4.88 19.60
N PRO A 195 4.74 4.54 20.86
CA PRO A 195 5.23 3.21 21.19
C PRO A 195 4.16 2.12 21.06
N ASP A 196 2.89 2.45 21.31
CA ASP A 196 1.80 1.48 21.23
C ASP A 196 1.50 1.12 19.78
N VAL A 197 1.46 2.13 18.89
CA VAL A 197 1.32 1.90 17.44
C VAL A 197 2.50 1.14 16.86
N ALA A 198 3.73 1.43 17.32
CA ALA A 198 4.92 0.69 16.88
C ALA A 198 4.86 -0.77 17.34
N LYS A 199 4.40 -1.02 18.57
CA LYS A 199 4.22 -2.38 19.12
C LYS A 199 3.15 -3.15 18.36
N GLU A 200 1.99 -2.54 18.07
CA GLU A 200 0.94 -3.17 17.25
C GLU A 200 1.48 -3.59 15.86
N TYR A 201 2.35 -2.77 15.27
CA TYR A 201 3.00 -3.11 14.00
C TYR A 201 3.96 -4.31 14.15
N GLU A 202 4.75 -4.38 15.22
CA GLU A 202 5.68 -5.49 15.49
C GLU A 202 4.97 -6.81 15.77
N GLU A 203 3.85 -6.77 16.46
CA GLU A 203 3.08 -7.95 16.87
C GLU A 203 2.14 -8.47 15.76
N SER A 204 1.91 -7.67 14.71
CA SER A 204 1.03 -8.04 13.61
C SER A 204 1.70 -8.96 12.60
N GLU A 205 1.16 -10.15 12.40
CA GLU A 205 1.60 -11.07 11.34
C GLU A 205 1.39 -10.50 9.92
N LEU A 206 0.56 -9.45 9.79
CA LEU A 206 0.27 -8.77 8.53
C LEU A 206 1.15 -7.54 8.29
N CYS A 207 2.14 -7.29 9.17
CA CYS A 207 3.06 -6.17 9.09
C CYS A 207 4.52 -6.65 9.15
N GLY A 208 5.45 -5.79 8.71
CA GLY A 208 6.88 -6.02 8.86
C GLY A 208 7.45 -7.20 8.08
N PHE A 209 6.69 -7.81 7.18
CA PHE A 209 7.18 -8.91 6.36
C PHE A 209 8.14 -8.42 5.27
N THR A 210 9.15 -9.22 4.98
CA THR A 210 10.11 -8.95 3.90
C THR A 210 9.47 -9.22 2.55
N PHE A 211 9.63 -8.32 1.59
CA PHE A 211 9.20 -8.52 0.21
C PHE A 211 9.99 -9.63 -0.46
N THR A 212 9.35 -10.30 -1.40
CA THR A 212 10.04 -11.22 -2.32
C THR A 212 10.75 -10.44 -3.42
N ASP A 213 11.72 -11.06 -4.08
CA ASP A 213 12.45 -10.45 -5.20
C ASP A 213 11.52 -10.08 -6.37
N ASP A 214 10.36 -10.72 -6.47
CA ASP A 214 9.30 -10.38 -7.41
C ASP A 214 8.67 -9.01 -7.11
N ALA A 215 8.57 -8.64 -5.83
CA ALA A 215 7.86 -7.44 -5.38
C ALA A 215 8.74 -6.19 -5.30
N TYR A 216 10.05 -6.32 -5.10
CA TYR A 216 10.93 -5.15 -4.96
C TYR A 216 10.93 -4.22 -6.18
N PRO A 217 10.92 -4.69 -7.44
CA PRO A 217 10.80 -3.78 -8.58
C PRO A 217 9.53 -2.93 -8.56
N VAL A 218 8.46 -3.40 -7.91
CA VAL A 218 7.19 -2.66 -7.76
C VAL A 218 7.34 -1.43 -6.89
N SER A 219 8.11 -1.52 -5.82
CA SER A 219 8.31 -0.41 -4.88
C SER A 219 9.28 0.66 -5.40
N TYR A 220 9.89 0.42 -6.58
CA TYR A 220 10.93 1.28 -7.13
C TYR A 220 10.59 1.86 -8.52
N THR A 221 9.48 1.51 -9.11
CA THR A 221 9.00 2.09 -10.38
C THR A 221 7.92 3.12 -10.16
#